data_670186f1ed09d42d816e082bc22c911f
#
_entry.id   670186f1ed09d42d816e082bc22c911f
#
_cell.length_a   1.000
_cell.length_b   1.000
_cell.length_c   1.000
_cell.angle_alpha   90.00
_cell.angle_beta   90.00
_cell.angle_gamma   90.00
#
_symmetry.space_group_name_H-M   'P 1'
#
loop_
_entity.id
_entity.type
_entity.pdbx_description
1 polymer ?
#
loop_
_entity_poly.entity_id
_entity_poly.type
_entity_poly.pdbx_seq_one_letter_code
_entity_poly.pdbx_strand_id
1 'polypeptide(L)'
;LEQKGQGLNLTWEVRNGILNHRTSGHPATLEGNVVRLSDKIAYINHDIDDAIRGKIMKEEDLPREYTDILGNSVHERLNIMIHDIIEHSQDKPEVAMSPEREEAMHGLRRWMFDHVYHDGIAKAEEGRAQQMIEMLYGYYMAHPEELPEESHRIMEIRNETKERAVC
;
A
#
# COMPACT_ATOMS: atom_id res chain seq x y z
N LEU A 1 10.11 8.79 9.73
CA LEU A 1 9.89 10.25 9.77
C LEU A 1 10.60 10.88 10.98
N GLU A 2 11.53 10.15 11.52
CA GLU A 2 12.25 10.52 12.72
C GLU A 2 13.69 10.92 12.38
N GLN A 3 14.03 12.13 12.71
CA GLN A 3 15.43 12.58 12.71
C GLN A 3 15.82 12.89 14.16
N LYS A 4 16.25 11.87 14.91
CA LYS A 4 16.66 11.98 16.32
C LYS A 4 15.57 12.66 17.20
N GLY A 5 14.30 12.37 16.95
CA GLY A 5 13.17 12.95 17.67
C GLY A 5 12.73 14.36 17.24
N GLN A 6 13.39 14.95 16.24
CA GLN A 6 13.09 16.33 15.78
C GLN A 6 12.11 16.39 14.61
N GLY A 7 11.76 15.24 14.01
CA GLY A 7 10.95 15.18 12.79
C GLY A 7 11.69 15.67 11.54
N LEU A 8 11.02 15.62 10.40
CA LEU A 8 11.60 15.99 9.10
C LEU A 8 11.29 17.42 8.66
N ASN A 9 10.57 18.21 9.46
CA ASN A 9 10.12 19.57 9.11
C ASN A 9 9.49 19.64 7.70
N LEU A 10 8.55 18.74 7.41
CA LEU A 10 7.91 18.63 6.10
C LEU A 10 7.08 19.87 5.77
N THR A 11 7.13 20.30 4.51
CA THR A 11 6.29 21.41 4.02
C THR A 11 4.82 21.01 4.04
N TRP A 12 3.93 22.00 3.90
CA TRP A 12 2.49 21.76 3.88
C TRP A 12 2.09 20.85 2.71
N GLU A 13 2.67 21.03 1.54
CA GLU A 13 2.39 20.27 0.32
C GLU A 13 2.69 18.78 0.53
N VAL A 14 3.85 18.47 1.10
CA VAL A 14 4.24 17.08 1.41
C VAL A 14 3.30 16.46 2.44
N ARG A 15 2.97 17.22 3.50
CA ARG A 15 2.01 16.75 4.52
C ARG A 15 0.61 16.53 3.95
N ASN A 16 0.16 17.44 3.07
CA ASN A 16 -1.11 17.32 2.36
C ASN A 16 -1.11 16.06 1.47
N GLY A 17 -0.04 15.82 0.69
CA GLY A 17 0.12 14.61 -0.12
C GLY A 17 0.04 13.35 0.71
N ILE A 18 0.77 13.28 1.84
CA ILE A 18 0.75 12.13 2.77
C ILE A 18 -0.65 11.87 3.31
N LEU A 19 -1.38 12.91 3.74
CA LEU A 19 -2.72 12.76 4.31
C LEU A 19 -3.76 12.32 3.28
N ASN A 20 -3.58 12.72 2.02
CA ASN A 20 -4.56 12.55 0.95
C ASN A 20 -4.16 11.51 -0.12
N HIS A 21 -3.11 10.68 0.11
CA HIS A 21 -2.69 9.67 -0.87
C HIS A 21 -3.70 8.52 -1.04
N ARG A 22 -4.57 8.29 -0.07
CA ARG A 22 -5.55 7.20 -0.09
C ARG A 22 -6.51 7.32 -1.27
N THR A 23 -7.19 6.22 -1.61
CA THR A 23 -8.13 6.13 -2.75
C THR A 23 -9.22 7.22 -2.73
N SER A 24 -9.74 7.56 -1.54
CA SER A 24 -10.76 8.60 -1.35
C SER A 24 -10.18 10.01 -1.14
N GLY A 25 -8.85 10.14 -1.08
CA GLY A 25 -8.19 11.42 -0.86
C GLY A 25 -8.00 12.20 -2.16
N HIS A 26 -7.89 13.51 -2.02
CA HIS A 26 -7.63 14.45 -3.12
C HIS A 26 -6.47 15.37 -2.71
N PRO A 27 -5.22 15.01 -3.06
CA PRO A 27 -4.08 15.89 -2.84
C PRO A 27 -4.26 17.23 -3.54
N ALA A 28 -3.83 18.30 -2.88
CA ALA A 28 -3.99 19.66 -3.40
C ALA A 28 -2.96 20.03 -4.48
N THR A 29 -1.91 19.22 -4.66
CA THR A 29 -0.83 19.46 -5.62
C THR A 29 -0.80 18.39 -6.71
N LEU A 30 -0.24 18.72 -7.87
CA LEU A 30 -0.05 17.75 -8.95
C LEU A 30 0.91 16.63 -8.54
N GLU A 31 1.98 16.95 -7.81
CA GLU A 31 2.94 15.98 -7.27
C GLU A 31 2.27 15.02 -6.30
N GLY A 32 1.37 15.51 -5.44
CA GLY A 32 0.58 14.67 -4.55
C GLY A 32 -0.34 13.73 -5.32
N ASN A 33 -0.92 14.15 -6.44
CA ASN A 33 -1.71 13.29 -7.33
C ASN A 33 -0.85 12.25 -8.06
N VAL A 34 0.38 12.60 -8.49
CA VAL A 34 1.34 11.62 -9.02
C VAL A 34 1.60 10.52 -8.00
N VAL A 35 1.91 10.88 -6.76
CA VAL A 35 2.16 9.92 -5.68
C VAL A 35 0.92 9.04 -5.45
N ARG A 36 -0.28 9.63 -5.39
CA ARG A 36 -1.54 8.91 -5.19
C ARG A 36 -1.82 7.88 -6.30
N LEU A 37 -1.59 8.24 -7.56
CA LEU A 37 -1.79 7.31 -8.69
C LEU A 37 -0.71 6.23 -8.72
N SER A 38 0.55 6.60 -8.45
CA SER A 38 1.66 5.64 -8.36
C SER A 38 1.41 4.60 -7.25
N ASP A 39 0.92 5.04 -6.10
CA ASP A 39 0.54 4.17 -4.98
C ASP A 39 -0.57 3.17 -5.39
N LYS A 40 -1.63 3.64 -6.06
CA LYS A 40 -2.70 2.77 -6.56
C LYS A 40 -2.18 1.71 -7.54
N ILE A 41 -1.32 2.11 -8.48
CA ILE A 41 -0.73 1.20 -9.47
C ILE A 41 0.19 0.18 -8.78
N ALA A 42 1.00 0.64 -7.84
CA ALA A 42 1.89 -0.23 -7.08
C ALA A 42 1.08 -1.27 -6.28
N TYR A 43 0.08 -0.84 -5.52
CA TYR A 43 -0.74 -1.73 -4.70
C TYR A 43 -1.38 -2.84 -5.52
N ILE A 44 -2.10 -2.53 -6.61
CA ILE A 44 -2.80 -3.57 -7.37
C ILE A 44 -1.81 -4.60 -7.97
N ASN A 45 -0.63 -4.15 -8.41
CA ASN A 45 0.36 -5.05 -8.97
C ASN A 45 1.08 -5.89 -7.91
N HIS A 46 1.36 -5.31 -6.74
CA HIS A 46 1.93 -6.05 -5.61
C HIS A 46 0.94 -7.08 -5.05
N ASP A 47 -0.32 -6.72 -4.90
CA ASP A 47 -1.36 -7.63 -4.43
C ASP A 47 -1.52 -8.84 -5.35
N ILE A 48 -1.48 -8.63 -6.67
CA ILE A 48 -1.51 -9.72 -7.67
C ILE A 48 -0.26 -10.60 -7.54
N ASP A 49 0.93 -10.00 -7.48
CA ASP A 49 2.20 -10.74 -7.36
C ASP A 49 2.24 -11.56 -6.07
N ASP A 50 1.82 -10.99 -4.96
CA ASP A 50 1.77 -11.67 -3.67
C ASP A 50 0.76 -12.83 -3.66
N ALA A 51 -0.41 -12.67 -4.28
CA ALA A 51 -1.40 -13.72 -4.43
C ALA A 51 -0.87 -14.88 -5.29
N ILE A 52 -0.14 -14.59 -6.36
CA ILE A 52 0.50 -15.60 -7.21
C ILE A 52 1.63 -16.31 -6.46
N ARG A 53 2.49 -15.56 -5.77
CA ARG A 53 3.59 -16.12 -4.95
C ARG A 53 3.06 -16.95 -3.79
N GLY A 54 1.96 -16.52 -3.18
CA GLY A 54 1.23 -17.27 -2.16
C GLY A 54 0.48 -18.48 -2.69
N LYS A 55 0.47 -18.71 -4.02
CA LYS A 55 -0.25 -19.79 -4.71
C LYS A 55 -1.76 -19.77 -4.46
N ILE A 56 -2.31 -18.61 -4.19
CA ILE A 56 -3.75 -18.37 -4.01
C ILE A 56 -4.42 -18.32 -5.39
N MET A 57 -3.73 -17.76 -6.38
CA MET A 57 -4.20 -17.64 -7.77
C MET A 57 -3.04 -17.73 -8.76
N LYS A 58 -3.37 -17.74 -10.05
CA LYS A 58 -2.42 -17.62 -11.17
C LYS A 58 -2.76 -16.38 -11.98
N GLU A 59 -1.81 -15.91 -12.81
CA GLU A 59 -2.03 -14.78 -13.72
C GLU A 59 -3.23 -15.00 -14.65
N GLU A 60 -3.43 -16.25 -15.11
CA GLU A 60 -4.50 -16.62 -16.04
C GLU A 60 -5.91 -16.55 -15.39
N ASP A 61 -6.00 -16.50 -14.07
CA ASP A 61 -7.28 -16.39 -13.34
C ASP A 61 -7.84 -14.97 -13.35
N LEU A 62 -7.01 -13.97 -13.70
CA LEU A 62 -7.44 -12.58 -13.81
C LEU A 62 -8.47 -12.41 -14.95
N PRO A 63 -9.57 -11.65 -14.73
CA PRO A 63 -10.59 -11.45 -15.74
C PRO A 63 -10.05 -10.76 -16.99
N ARG A 64 -10.31 -11.34 -18.16
CA ARG A 64 -9.87 -10.80 -19.45
C ARG A 64 -10.42 -9.41 -19.74
N GLU A 65 -11.61 -9.10 -19.26
CA GLU A 65 -12.21 -7.77 -19.41
C GLU A 65 -11.33 -6.65 -18.84
N TYR A 66 -10.48 -6.96 -17.86
CA TYR A 66 -9.52 -5.99 -17.30
C TYR A 66 -8.12 -6.17 -17.86
N THR A 67 -7.67 -7.42 -18.06
CA THR A 67 -6.31 -7.67 -18.55
C THR A 67 -6.13 -7.30 -20.01
N ASP A 68 -7.17 -7.37 -20.85
CA ASP A 68 -7.12 -6.90 -22.23
C ASP A 68 -6.93 -5.37 -22.32
N ILE A 69 -7.36 -4.61 -21.31
CA ILE A 69 -7.20 -3.15 -21.24
C ILE A 69 -5.89 -2.75 -20.54
N LEU A 70 -5.55 -3.46 -19.45
CA LEU A 70 -4.44 -3.08 -18.57
C LEU A 70 -3.14 -3.84 -18.85
N GLY A 71 -3.19 -4.99 -19.57
CA GLY A 71 -2.04 -5.86 -19.85
C GLY A 71 -2.11 -7.20 -19.09
N ASN A 72 -1.47 -8.20 -19.67
CA ASN A 72 -1.51 -9.61 -19.24
C ASN A 72 -0.30 -10.01 -18.37
N SER A 73 0.51 -9.06 -17.98
CA SER A 73 1.65 -9.26 -17.09
C SER A 73 1.90 -8.01 -16.26
N VAL A 74 2.61 -8.14 -15.14
CA VAL A 74 3.01 -6.99 -14.29
C VAL A 74 3.72 -5.93 -15.12
N HIS A 75 4.64 -6.35 -16.00
CA HIS A 75 5.41 -5.44 -16.86
C HIS A 75 4.49 -4.66 -17.81
N GLU A 76 3.57 -5.35 -18.50
CA GLU A 76 2.62 -4.71 -19.40
C GLU A 76 1.68 -3.79 -18.66
N ARG A 77 1.13 -4.22 -17.52
CA ARG A 77 0.23 -3.38 -16.69
C ARG A 77 0.90 -2.09 -16.24
N LEU A 78 2.12 -2.18 -15.72
CA LEU A 78 2.87 -0.99 -15.32
C LEU A 78 3.12 -0.06 -16.51
N ASN A 79 3.58 -0.62 -17.63
CA ASN A 79 3.87 0.16 -18.81
C ASN A 79 2.63 0.88 -19.36
N ILE A 80 1.51 0.16 -19.51
CA ILE A 80 0.26 0.70 -20.04
C ILE A 80 -0.29 1.80 -19.11
N MET A 81 -0.37 1.55 -17.80
CA MET A 81 -0.95 2.51 -16.86
C MET A 81 -0.08 3.77 -16.70
N ILE A 82 1.25 3.62 -16.66
CA ILE A 82 2.16 4.76 -16.56
C ILE A 82 2.11 5.62 -17.82
N HIS A 83 2.17 5.03 -18.99
CA HIS A 83 2.07 5.77 -20.26
C HIS A 83 0.72 6.46 -20.42
N ASP A 84 -0.37 5.78 -20.03
CA ASP A 84 -1.69 6.37 -20.06
C ASP A 84 -1.80 7.64 -19.20
N ILE A 85 -1.27 7.59 -17.97
CA ILE A 85 -1.26 8.77 -17.09
C ILE A 85 -0.45 9.90 -17.72
N ILE A 86 0.71 9.61 -18.28
CA ILE A 86 1.55 10.62 -18.93
C ILE A 86 0.82 11.26 -20.11
N GLU A 87 0.30 10.44 -21.04
CA GLU A 87 -0.40 10.91 -22.22
C GLU A 87 -1.70 11.65 -21.90
N HIS A 88 -2.46 11.11 -20.93
CA HIS A 88 -3.74 11.72 -20.55
C HIS A 88 -3.59 13.03 -19.76
N SER A 89 -2.47 13.19 -19.06
CA SER A 89 -2.17 14.40 -18.24
C SER A 89 -1.41 15.47 -19.02
N GLN A 90 -0.84 15.15 -20.18
CA GLN A 90 -0.02 16.08 -20.95
C GLN A 90 -0.83 17.32 -21.31
N ASP A 91 -0.23 18.51 -21.10
CA ASP A 91 -0.82 19.83 -21.37
C ASP A 91 -2.14 20.11 -20.61
N LYS A 92 -2.42 19.37 -19.52
CA LYS A 92 -3.58 19.58 -18.65
C LYS A 92 -3.15 20.01 -17.24
N PRO A 93 -4.00 20.78 -16.54
CA PRO A 93 -3.73 21.19 -15.15
C PRO A 93 -4.10 20.11 -14.13
N GLU A 94 -4.08 18.85 -14.55
CA GLU A 94 -4.43 17.70 -13.70
C GLU A 94 -3.54 16.49 -14.04
N VAL A 95 -3.38 15.59 -13.06
CA VAL A 95 -2.74 14.29 -13.26
C VAL A 95 -3.81 13.24 -13.08
N ALA A 96 -4.16 12.56 -14.18
CA ALA A 96 -5.25 11.60 -14.23
C ALA A 96 -4.93 10.45 -15.19
N MET A 97 -5.56 9.30 -14.95
CA MET A 97 -5.65 8.18 -15.88
C MET A 97 -6.84 8.39 -16.82
N SER A 98 -6.81 7.81 -18.02
CA SER A 98 -7.98 7.80 -18.89
C SER A 98 -9.15 7.07 -18.20
N PRO A 99 -10.41 7.49 -18.43
CA PRO A 99 -11.57 6.89 -17.75
C PRO A 99 -11.69 5.39 -17.96
N GLU A 100 -11.38 4.89 -19.16
CA GLU A 100 -11.42 3.46 -19.49
C GLU A 100 -10.45 2.65 -18.63
N ARG A 101 -9.20 3.11 -18.50
CA ARG A 101 -8.18 2.40 -17.72
C ARG A 101 -8.37 2.57 -16.22
N GLU A 102 -8.86 3.72 -15.78
CA GLU A 102 -9.22 3.91 -14.39
C GLU A 102 -10.35 2.99 -13.96
N GLU A 103 -11.38 2.82 -14.79
CA GLU A 103 -12.49 1.90 -14.52
C GLU A 103 -12.02 0.44 -14.52
N ALA A 104 -11.19 0.05 -15.49
CA ALA A 104 -10.60 -1.29 -15.54
C ALA A 104 -9.74 -1.59 -14.31
N MET A 105 -8.91 -0.65 -13.88
CA MET A 105 -8.10 -0.78 -12.65
C MET A 105 -8.98 -0.92 -11.41
N HIS A 106 -10.04 -0.14 -11.30
CA HIS A 106 -10.99 -0.24 -10.19
C HIS A 106 -11.78 -1.56 -10.23
N GLY A 107 -12.12 -2.04 -11.42
CA GLY A 107 -12.75 -3.34 -11.62
C GLY A 107 -11.84 -4.48 -11.18
N LEU A 108 -10.60 -4.47 -11.63
CA LEU A 108 -9.58 -5.46 -11.25
C LEU A 108 -9.34 -5.47 -9.73
N ARG A 109 -9.27 -4.30 -9.10
CA ARG A 109 -9.13 -4.19 -7.65
C ARG A 109 -10.34 -4.78 -6.91
N ARG A 110 -11.56 -4.52 -7.36
CA ARG A 110 -12.77 -5.12 -6.76
C ARG A 110 -12.74 -6.64 -6.90
N TRP A 111 -12.38 -7.13 -8.08
CA TRP A 111 -12.26 -8.58 -8.32
C TRP A 111 -11.22 -9.21 -7.36
N MET A 112 -10.05 -8.62 -7.20
CA MET A 112 -9.04 -9.06 -6.23
C MET A 112 -9.59 -9.07 -4.81
N PHE A 113 -10.35 -8.04 -4.43
CA PHE A 113 -10.96 -7.98 -3.10
C PHE A 113 -11.93 -9.14 -2.87
N ASP A 114 -12.78 -9.44 -3.85
CA ASP A 114 -13.82 -10.47 -3.72
C ASP A 114 -13.27 -11.89 -3.81
N HIS A 115 -12.21 -12.13 -4.58
CA HIS A 115 -11.71 -13.48 -4.88
C HIS A 115 -10.43 -13.85 -4.14
N VAL A 116 -9.63 -12.89 -3.71
CA VAL A 116 -8.35 -13.12 -3.03
C VAL A 116 -8.45 -12.85 -1.54
N TYR A 117 -8.91 -11.67 -1.15
CA TYR A 117 -8.95 -11.30 0.28
C TYR A 117 -10.03 -12.03 1.08
N HIS A 118 -11.08 -12.52 0.43
CA HIS A 118 -12.13 -13.31 1.08
C HIS A 118 -11.95 -14.81 0.92
N ASP A 119 -10.86 -15.26 0.29
CA ASP A 119 -10.60 -16.70 0.15
C ASP A 119 -10.32 -17.36 1.51
N GLY A 120 -10.92 -18.52 1.72
CA GLY A 120 -10.82 -19.27 2.96
C GLY A 120 -9.40 -19.68 3.36
N ILE A 121 -8.47 -19.77 2.39
CA ILE A 121 -7.05 -20.11 2.64
C ILE A 121 -6.35 -18.96 3.34
N ALA A 122 -6.50 -17.72 2.86
CA ALA A 122 -5.93 -16.54 3.50
C ALA A 122 -6.51 -16.33 4.91
N LYS A 123 -7.82 -16.53 5.08
CA LYS A 123 -8.49 -16.43 6.39
C LYS A 123 -8.06 -17.51 7.39
N ALA A 124 -7.71 -18.69 6.93
CA ALA A 124 -7.25 -19.76 7.83
C ALA A 124 -5.93 -19.42 8.53
N GLU A 125 -5.09 -18.61 7.91
CA GLU A 125 -3.80 -18.19 8.49
C GLU A 125 -3.89 -16.91 9.34
N GLU A 126 -4.97 -16.13 9.21
CA GLU A 126 -5.18 -14.91 10.03
C GLU A 126 -5.12 -15.20 11.53
N GLY A 127 -5.78 -16.28 11.97
CA GLY A 127 -5.77 -16.68 13.38
C GLY A 127 -4.38 -17.02 13.91
N ARG A 128 -3.54 -17.68 13.08
CA ARG A 128 -2.14 -17.99 13.42
C ARG A 128 -1.28 -16.72 13.47
N ALA A 129 -1.46 -15.82 12.51
CA ALA A 129 -0.77 -14.54 12.47
C ALA A 129 -1.13 -13.68 13.68
N GLN A 130 -2.41 -13.60 14.04
CA GLN A 130 -2.86 -12.90 15.24
C GLN A 130 -2.24 -13.50 16.51
N GLN A 131 -2.30 -14.81 16.67
CA GLN A 131 -1.68 -15.48 17.85
C GLN A 131 -0.18 -15.19 17.92
N MET A 132 0.54 -15.21 16.78
CA MET A 132 1.96 -14.91 16.74
C MET A 132 2.25 -13.48 17.17
N ILE A 133 1.46 -12.51 16.70
CA ILE A 133 1.58 -11.10 17.11
C ILE A 133 1.32 -10.94 18.61
N GLU A 134 0.25 -11.58 19.13
CA GLU A 134 -0.07 -11.56 20.56
C GLU A 134 1.04 -12.18 21.43
N MET A 135 1.61 -13.29 20.95
CA MET A 135 2.75 -13.94 21.64
C MET A 135 4.00 -13.06 21.63
N LEU A 136 4.35 -12.45 20.50
CA LEU A 136 5.50 -11.55 20.38
C LEU A 136 5.29 -10.31 21.27
N TYR A 137 4.11 -9.72 21.23
CA TYR A 137 3.77 -8.59 22.09
C TYR A 137 3.92 -8.95 23.56
N GLY A 138 3.32 -10.07 23.99
CA GLY A 138 3.42 -10.57 25.36
C GLY A 138 4.86 -10.85 25.80
N TYR A 139 5.66 -11.43 24.89
CA TYR A 139 7.07 -11.69 25.14
C TYR A 139 7.87 -10.40 25.38
N TYR A 140 7.80 -9.42 24.48
CA TYR A 140 8.51 -8.17 24.65
C TYR A 140 7.97 -7.31 25.82
N MET A 141 6.69 -7.46 26.16
CA MET A 141 6.15 -6.87 27.37
C MET A 141 6.73 -7.50 28.63
N ALA A 142 7.08 -8.77 28.61
CA ALA A 142 7.74 -9.46 29.72
C ALA A 142 9.27 -9.23 29.73
N HIS A 143 9.86 -9.08 28.55
CA HIS A 143 11.32 -8.97 28.32
C HIS A 143 11.69 -7.67 27.59
N PRO A 144 11.41 -6.49 28.16
CA PRO A 144 11.68 -5.23 27.48
C PRO A 144 13.18 -5.01 27.19
N GLU A 145 14.05 -5.66 27.93
CA GLU A 145 15.50 -5.63 27.72
C GLU A 145 15.94 -6.24 26.38
N GLU A 146 15.10 -7.07 25.77
CA GLU A 146 15.37 -7.69 24.45
C GLU A 146 14.84 -6.87 23.28
N LEU A 147 14.19 -5.74 23.53
CA LEU A 147 13.78 -4.82 22.49
C LEU A 147 15.02 -4.24 21.76
N PRO A 148 14.88 -3.93 20.46
CA PRO A 148 15.95 -3.24 19.73
C PRO A 148 16.35 -1.92 20.40
N GLU A 149 17.62 -1.53 20.28
CA GLU A 149 18.15 -0.29 20.85
C GLU A 149 17.35 0.95 20.41
N GLU A 150 16.80 0.93 19.20
CA GLU A 150 15.97 2.00 18.69
C GLU A 150 14.66 2.17 19.48
N SER A 151 14.04 1.07 19.92
CA SER A 151 12.84 1.10 20.76
C SER A 151 13.13 1.68 22.14
N HIS A 152 14.27 1.33 22.74
CA HIS A 152 14.74 1.93 24.00
C HIS A 152 14.94 3.44 23.85
N ARG A 153 15.57 3.85 22.75
CA ARG A 153 15.82 5.26 22.45
C ARG A 153 14.54 6.06 22.23
N ILE A 154 13.51 5.47 21.62
CA ILE A 154 12.20 6.09 21.45
C ILE A 154 11.52 6.31 22.82
N MET A 155 11.57 5.33 23.72
CA MET A 155 11.04 5.48 25.08
C MET A 155 11.70 6.63 25.83
N GLU A 156 13.03 6.75 25.76
CA GLU A 156 13.79 7.81 26.45
C GLU A 156 13.54 9.20 25.85
N ILE A 157 13.62 9.34 24.53
CA ILE A 157 13.52 10.65 23.85
C ILE A 157 12.10 11.19 23.87
N ARG A 158 11.10 10.32 23.74
CA ARG A 158 9.69 10.73 23.62
C ARG A 158 8.89 10.56 24.90
N ASN A 159 9.51 10.00 25.93
CA ASN A 159 8.80 9.60 27.16
C ASN A 159 7.57 8.72 26.85
N GLU A 160 7.73 7.81 25.86
CA GLU A 160 6.68 6.88 25.46
C GLU A 160 6.57 5.73 26.45
N THR A 161 5.37 5.16 26.56
CA THR A 161 5.15 3.99 27.39
C THR A 161 5.77 2.74 26.78
N LYS A 162 6.01 1.73 27.62
CA LYS A 162 6.51 0.42 27.20
C LYS A 162 5.60 -0.22 26.13
N GLU A 163 4.28 -0.16 26.33
CA GLU A 163 3.29 -0.67 25.41
C GLU A 163 3.45 -0.06 24.01
N ARG A 164 3.75 1.24 23.95
CA ARG A 164 3.94 1.96 22.71
C ARG A 164 5.26 1.63 22.01
N ALA A 165 6.28 1.31 22.77
CA ALA A 165 7.58 0.94 22.24
C ALA A 165 7.64 -0.50 21.74
N VAL A 166 6.78 -1.38 22.26
CA VAL A 166 6.62 -2.77 21.82
C VAL A 166 5.75 -2.85 20.56
N CYS A 167 4.80 -1.91 20.35
CA CYS A 167 4.01 -1.79 19.12
C CYS A 167 4.80 -1.15 17.99
#